data_51bdca0d73dfbbf63544c3da0168b532
#
_entry.id   51bdca0d73dfbbf63544c3da0168b532
#
_cell.length_a   1.000
_cell.length_b   1.000
_cell.length_c   1.000
_cell.angle_alpha   90.00
_cell.angle_beta   90.00
_cell.angle_gamma   90.00
#
_symmetry.space_group_name_H-M   'P 1'
#
loop_
_entity.id
_entity.type
_entity.pdbx_description
1 polymer ?
#
loop_
_entity_poly.entity_id
_entity_poly.type
_entity_poly.pdbx_seq_one_letter_code
_entity_poly.pdbx_strand_id
1 'polypeptide(L)'
;MSVTLVDRVNPGDPEQTSYGNAGLLASSAIVPISSPGIWKKLPYYLFGKNSPLSINWLYLPKLLPWLIPFLKNTRKEKFLSVIDSLQSLTYDSIEHHLRLSKGTKASKYIKLGTWTLLYRDKHEFLSDSYENNLRKKYGFDFTELRQNELIERDPFLGSHYTFGAEFKNHGWLTSPSLYIKELANHFKNNGGKIIKKQVKEINRNKVITEENEILEADKIVICAGAWSGQLLKSMKLKTNLETEMGYHLVLKDVNYMPQNP
;
A
#
# COMPACT_ATOMS: atom_id res chain seq x y z
N MET A 1 22.20 4.02 -20.81
CA MET A 1 21.31 2.83 -20.71
C MET A 1 19.97 3.21 -21.30
N SER A 2 19.44 2.44 -22.26
CA SER A 2 18.09 2.65 -22.81
C SER A 2 17.10 1.90 -21.91
N VAL A 3 15.98 2.55 -21.53
CA VAL A 3 14.95 1.95 -20.68
C VAL A 3 13.59 2.06 -21.37
N THR A 4 12.90 0.95 -21.46
CA THR A 4 11.52 0.88 -21.97
C THR A 4 10.59 0.40 -20.87
N LEU A 5 9.54 1.15 -20.59
CA LEU A 5 8.44 0.76 -19.71
C LEU A 5 7.30 0.25 -20.58
N VAL A 6 6.79 -0.94 -20.25
CA VAL A 6 5.64 -1.52 -20.93
C VAL A 6 4.50 -1.65 -19.91
N ASP A 7 3.36 -1.05 -20.20
CA ASP A 7 2.17 -1.11 -19.36
C ASP A 7 0.93 -1.23 -20.26
N ARG A 8 -0.09 -1.92 -19.78
CA ARG A 8 -1.37 -2.09 -20.50
C ARG A 8 -2.18 -0.80 -20.63
N VAL A 9 -1.93 0.17 -19.74
CA VAL A 9 -2.60 1.48 -19.69
C VAL A 9 -1.57 2.61 -19.64
N ASN A 10 -2.01 3.85 -19.79
CA ASN A 10 -1.08 4.96 -19.62
C ASN A 10 -0.81 5.23 -18.14
N PRO A 11 0.37 5.75 -17.79
CA PRO A 11 0.67 6.14 -16.41
C PRO A 11 -0.33 7.16 -15.85
N GLY A 12 -0.94 6.81 -14.72
CA GLY A 12 -1.94 7.63 -14.04
C GLY A 12 -3.39 7.40 -14.50
N ASP A 13 -3.63 6.46 -15.42
CA ASP A 13 -4.99 6.10 -15.84
C ASP A 13 -5.80 5.43 -14.70
N PRO A 14 -7.15 5.52 -14.71
CA PRO A 14 -8.02 4.98 -13.66
C PRO A 14 -7.86 3.46 -13.41
N GLU A 15 -7.42 2.71 -14.38
CA GLU A 15 -7.22 1.26 -14.29
C GLU A 15 -5.94 0.88 -13.53
N GLN A 16 -5.07 1.84 -13.22
CA GLN A 16 -3.89 1.58 -12.41
C GLN A 16 -4.26 1.53 -10.92
N THR A 17 -3.67 0.60 -10.19
CA THR A 17 -3.85 0.46 -8.72
C THR A 17 -3.53 1.76 -7.96
N SER A 18 -2.61 2.56 -8.47
CA SER A 18 -2.23 3.83 -7.87
C SER A 18 -3.32 4.91 -7.95
N TYR A 19 -4.27 4.83 -8.90
CA TYR A 19 -5.28 5.86 -9.11
C TYR A 19 -6.21 6.02 -7.89
N GLY A 20 -6.72 4.92 -7.36
CA GLY A 20 -7.62 4.90 -6.20
C GLY A 20 -6.91 4.73 -4.86
N ASN A 21 -5.57 4.80 -4.83
CA ASN A 21 -4.81 4.65 -3.59
C ASN A 21 -4.93 5.91 -2.72
N ALA A 22 -4.97 5.73 -1.39
CA ALA A 22 -5.01 6.83 -0.43
C ALA A 22 -3.75 7.73 -0.47
N GLY A 23 -2.66 7.25 -1.07
CA GLY A 23 -1.45 8.02 -1.28
C GLY A 23 -0.57 8.18 -0.05
N LEU A 24 -0.86 7.48 1.05
CA LEU A 24 -0.07 7.57 2.27
C LEU A 24 1.34 6.98 2.08
N LEU A 25 2.36 7.76 2.39
CA LEU A 25 3.76 7.37 2.46
C LEU A 25 4.12 7.07 3.92
N ALA A 26 3.65 5.92 4.40
CA ALA A 26 3.74 5.55 5.82
C ALA A 26 4.96 4.67 6.09
N SER A 27 6.08 5.26 6.49
CA SER A 27 7.27 4.51 6.92
C SER A 27 7.00 3.58 8.11
N SER A 28 6.03 3.95 8.98
CA SER A 28 5.62 3.17 10.15
C SER A 28 4.65 2.02 9.86
N ALA A 29 4.23 1.84 8.59
CA ALA A 29 3.34 0.74 8.18
C ALA A 29 4.09 -0.61 8.10
N ILE A 30 4.83 -0.95 9.15
CA ILE A 30 5.66 -2.16 9.25
C ILE A 30 4.93 -3.36 9.86
N VAL A 31 3.79 -3.12 10.52
CA VAL A 31 3.05 -4.17 11.22
C VAL A 31 2.07 -4.83 10.27
N PRO A 32 2.28 -6.11 9.90
CA PRO A 32 1.36 -6.81 9.01
C PRO A 32 0.05 -7.17 9.73
N ILE A 33 -1.02 -7.33 8.96
CA ILE A 33 -2.35 -7.71 9.46
C ILE A 33 -2.32 -9.06 10.19
N SER A 34 -1.41 -9.96 9.82
CA SER A 34 -1.25 -11.29 10.40
C SER A 34 -0.60 -11.27 11.81
N SER A 35 -1.02 -10.36 12.70
CA SER A 35 -0.44 -10.26 14.05
C SER A 35 -0.68 -11.52 14.89
N PRO A 36 0.24 -11.86 15.82
CA PRO A 36 0.05 -12.94 16.76
C PRO A 36 -1.22 -12.70 17.60
N GLY A 37 -2.07 -13.72 17.67
CA GLY A 37 -3.35 -13.61 18.41
C GLY A 37 -4.57 -13.24 17.57
N ILE A 38 -4.42 -13.02 16.26
CA ILE A 38 -5.54 -12.79 15.33
C ILE A 38 -6.61 -13.90 15.45
N TRP A 39 -6.20 -15.12 15.76
CA TRP A 39 -7.08 -16.25 16.01
C TRP A 39 -8.10 -16.02 17.12
N LYS A 40 -7.72 -15.27 18.16
CA LYS A 40 -8.60 -14.93 19.28
C LYS A 40 -9.66 -13.92 18.85
N LYS A 41 -9.31 -13.04 17.88
CA LYS A 41 -10.23 -12.02 17.32
C LYS A 41 -11.10 -12.61 16.20
N LEU A 42 -10.73 -13.76 15.63
CA LEU A 42 -11.40 -14.35 14.45
C LEU A 42 -12.90 -14.63 14.66
N PRO A 43 -13.37 -15.21 15.81
CA PRO A 43 -14.80 -15.41 16.03
C PRO A 43 -15.58 -14.07 16.05
N TYR A 44 -15.00 -13.03 16.64
CA TYR A 44 -15.60 -11.69 16.63
C TYR A 44 -15.66 -11.12 15.22
N TYR A 45 -14.60 -11.29 14.42
CA TYR A 45 -14.55 -10.82 13.04
C TYR A 45 -15.52 -11.56 12.11
N LEU A 46 -15.89 -12.79 12.42
CA LEU A 46 -16.79 -13.60 11.59
C LEU A 46 -18.26 -13.50 12.02
N PHE A 47 -18.52 -13.42 13.33
CA PHE A 47 -19.86 -13.57 13.89
C PHE A 47 -20.29 -12.38 14.76
N GLY A 48 -19.46 -11.36 14.93
CA GLY A 48 -19.79 -10.15 15.68
C GLY A 48 -20.91 -9.35 15.00
N LYS A 49 -21.70 -8.59 15.79
CA LYS A 49 -22.79 -7.74 15.27
C LYS A 49 -22.37 -6.76 14.16
N ASN A 50 -21.10 -6.32 14.19
CA ASN A 50 -20.49 -5.44 13.18
C ASN A 50 -19.27 -6.13 12.60
N SER A 51 -19.43 -7.38 12.14
CA SER A 51 -18.34 -8.17 11.57
C SER A 51 -17.69 -7.43 10.39
N PRO A 52 -16.39 -7.14 10.46
CA PRO A 52 -15.67 -6.54 9.34
C PRO A 52 -15.39 -7.54 8.20
N LEU A 53 -15.60 -8.84 8.44
CA LEU A 53 -15.33 -9.91 7.49
C LEU A 53 -16.62 -10.58 7.04
N SER A 54 -16.74 -10.72 5.72
CA SER A 54 -17.75 -11.59 5.10
C SER A 54 -17.06 -12.70 4.34
N ILE A 55 -17.40 -13.96 4.63
CA ILE A 55 -16.81 -15.12 3.96
C ILE A 55 -17.77 -15.69 2.93
N ASN A 56 -17.29 -15.78 1.70
CA ASN A 56 -17.93 -16.63 0.70
C ASN A 56 -17.43 -18.07 0.89
N TRP A 57 -18.24 -18.90 1.55
CA TRP A 57 -17.91 -20.27 1.91
C TRP A 57 -17.62 -21.15 0.67
N LEU A 58 -18.24 -20.87 -0.47
CA LEU A 58 -18.00 -21.58 -1.74
C LEU A 58 -16.61 -21.25 -2.32
N TYR A 59 -16.05 -20.09 -1.96
CA TYR A 59 -14.72 -19.69 -2.41
C TYR A 59 -13.60 -20.18 -1.49
N LEU A 60 -13.92 -20.59 -0.27
CA LEU A 60 -12.94 -21.00 0.75
C LEU A 60 -11.94 -22.07 0.26
N PRO A 61 -12.34 -23.12 -0.46
CA PRO A 61 -11.38 -24.11 -0.98
C PRO A 61 -10.31 -23.51 -1.91
N LYS A 62 -10.68 -22.48 -2.69
CA LYS A 62 -9.76 -21.78 -3.59
C LYS A 62 -8.81 -20.85 -2.82
N LEU A 63 -9.25 -20.36 -1.66
CA LEU A 63 -8.48 -19.47 -0.79
C LEU A 63 -7.46 -20.23 0.09
N LEU A 64 -7.68 -21.52 0.37
CA LEU A 64 -6.84 -22.31 1.28
C LEU A 64 -5.34 -22.30 0.94
N PRO A 65 -4.89 -22.37 -0.33
CA PRO A 65 -3.48 -22.32 -0.68
C PRO A 65 -2.78 -21.03 -0.23
N TRP A 66 -3.49 -19.93 -0.18
CA TRP A 66 -3.01 -18.64 0.36
C TRP A 66 -3.24 -18.56 1.86
N LEU A 67 -4.40 -18.93 2.37
CA LEU A 67 -4.80 -18.79 3.75
C LEU A 67 -3.89 -19.60 4.70
N ILE A 68 -3.48 -20.79 4.32
CA ILE A 68 -2.61 -21.64 5.16
C ILE A 68 -1.23 -20.98 5.39
N PRO A 69 -0.50 -20.50 4.37
CA PRO A 69 0.73 -19.74 4.56
C PRO A 69 0.50 -18.45 5.37
N PHE A 70 -0.57 -17.72 5.11
CA PHE A 70 -0.94 -16.53 5.87
C PHE A 70 -1.04 -16.83 7.36
N LEU A 71 -1.78 -17.87 7.73
CA LEU A 71 -1.96 -18.29 9.11
C LEU A 71 -0.66 -18.81 9.75
N LYS A 72 0.21 -19.45 8.99
CA LYS A 72 1.54 -19.85 9.48
C LYS A 72 2.42 -18.64 9.81
N ASN A 73 2.24 -17.53 9.12
CA ASN A 73 2.98 -16.28 9.36
C ASN A 73 2.49 -15.52 10.61
N THR A 74 1.37 -15.91 11.23
CA THR A 74 0.93 -15.34 12.53
C THR A 74 1.80 -15.81 13.71
N ARG A 75 2.67 -16.81 13.54
CA ARG A 75 3.61 -17.22 14.58
C ARG A 75 4.59 -16.09 14.87
N LYS A 76 4.83 -15.82 16.16
CA LYS A 76 5.62 -14.67 16.64
C LYS A 76 6.95 -14.49 15.90
N GLU A 77 7.71 -15.56 15.71
CA GLU A 77 9.02 -15.51 15.04
C GLU A 77 8.89 -15.08 13.57
N LYS A 78 7.93 -15.69 12.84
CA LYS A 78 7.67 -15.34 11.44
C LYS A 78 7.13 -13.92 11.30
N PHE A 79 6.22 -13.54 12.18
CA PHE A 79 5.68 -12.21 12.24
C PHE A 79 6.78 -11.13 12.43
N LEU A 80 7.71 -11.34 13.37
CA LEU A 80 8.84 -10.43 13.57
C LEU A 80 9.78 -10.40 12.36
N SER A 81 10.06 -11.53 11.74
CA SER A 81 10.86 -11.59 10.50
C SER A 81 10.20 -10.85 9.34
N VAL A 82 8.85 -10.85 9.25
CA VAL A 82 8.13 -10.05 8.26
C VAL A 82 8.25 -8.55 8.57
N ILE A 83 8.17 -8.15 9.85
CA ILE A 83 8.37 -6.75 10.25
C ILE A 83 9.77 -6.28 9.86
N ASP A 84 10.83 -7.05 10.15
CA ASP A 84 12.20 -6.71 9.77
C ASP A 84 12.33 -6.49 8.25
N SER A 85 11.71 -7.37 7.47
CA SER A 85 11.69 -7.26 6.00
C SER A 85 10.92 -6.03 5.52
N LEU A 86 9.74 -5.76 6.10
CA LEU A 86 8.94 -4.58 5.75
C LEU A 86 9.66 -3.30 6.13
N GLN A 87 10.26 -3.23 7.33
CA GLN A 87 11.03 -2.07 7.73
C GLN A 87 12.14 -1.74 6.74
N SER A 88 12.90 -2.75 6.29
CA SER A 88 13.98 -2.54 5.32
C SER A 88 13.51 -1.96 3.98
N LEU A 89 12.23 -2.15 3.64
CA LEU A 89 11.63 -1.64 2.41
C LEU A 89 10.94 -0.28 2.59
N THR A 90 10.36 -0.01 3.76
CA THR A 90 9.48 1.14 3.97
C THR A 90 10.13 2.29 4.72
N TYR A 91 11.21 2.04 5.49
CA TYR A 91 11.82 3.04 6.37
C TYR A 91 12.16 4.35 5.66
N ASP A 92 12.85 4.26 4.54
CA ASP A 92 13.31 5.41 3.74
C ASP A 92 12.34 5.77 2.59
N SER A 93 11.10 5.26 2.61
CA SER A 93 10.15 5.44 1.50
C SER A 93 9.92 6.91 1.17
N ILE A 94 9.78 7.78 2.17
CA ILE A 94 9.55 9.21 1.98
C ILE A 94 10.75 9.86 1.30
N GLU A 95 11.96 9.57 1.80
CA GLU A 95 13.20 10.10 1.22
C GLU A 95 13.37 9.65 -0.23
N HIS A 96 13.08 8.39 -0.52
CA HIS A 96 13.10 7.87 -1.88
C HIS A 96 12.13 8.59 -2.80
N HIS A 97 10.90 8.86 -2.35
CA HIS A 97 9.92 9.63 -3.12
C HIS A 97 10.35 11.09 -3.33
N LEU A 98 10.89 11.74 -2.30
CA LEU A 98 11.43 13.10 -2.41
C LEU A 98 12.58 13.18 -3.39
N ARG A 99 13.52 12.22 -3.32
CA ARG A 99 14.67 12.14 -4.23
C ARG A 99 14.23 11.87 -5.67
N LEU A 100 13.30 10.94 -5.88
CA LEU A 100 12.79 10.57 -7.19
C LEU A 100 12.07 11.74 -7.86
N SER A 101 11.33 12.54 -7.09
CA SER A 101 10.54 13.66 -7.63
C SER A 101 11.29 14.98 -7.69
N LYS A 102 12.48 15.07 -7.10
CA LYS A 102 13.28 16.31 -7.04
C LYS A 102 13.53 16.87 -8.44
N GLY A 103 13.23 18.16 -8.62
CA GLY A 103 13.38 18.84 -9.91
C GLY A 103 12.34 18.48 -10.98
N THR A 104 11.33 17.69 -10.62
CA THR A 104 10.23 17.33 -11.52
C THR A 104 8.92 18.01 -11.09
N LYS A 105 7.94 18.05 -12.00
CA LYS A 105 6.59 18.52 -11.66
C LYS A 105 5.85 17.59 -10.68
N ALA A 106 6.34 16.36 -10.47
CA ALA A 106 5.76 15.42 -9.53
C ALA A 106 5.93 15.86 -8.07
N SER A 107 6.99 16.60 -7.75
CA SER A 107 7.30 17.03 -6.38
C SER A 107 6.18 17.80 -5.70
N LYS A 108 5.36 18.57 -6.45
CA LYS A 108 4.24 19.34 -5.90
C LYS A 108 3.12 18.49 -5.31
N TYR A 109 3.07 17.21 -5.64
CA TYR A 109 2.05 16.29 -5.13
C TYR A 109 2.46 15.60 -3.83
N ILE A 110 3.71 15.76 -3.38
CA ILE A 110 4.15 15.24 -2.07
C ILE A 110 3.88 16.30 -1.01
N LYS A 111 3.20 15.88 0.06
CA LYS A 111 3.05 16.65 1.28
C LYS A 111 3.72 15.90 2.42
N LEU A 112 4.35 16.64 3.32
CA LEU A 112 4.94 16.11 4.55
C LEU A 112 4.12 16.58 5.74
N GLY A 113 3.98 15.72 6.74
CA GLY A 113 3.21 16.02 7.94
C GLY A 113 3.14 14.85 8.90
N THR A 114 2.04 14.75 9.61
CA THR A 114 1.75 13.68 10.55
C THR A 114 0.73 12.72 9.95
N TRP A 115 0.70 11.51 10.48
CA TRP A 115 -0.34 10.52 10.22
C TRP A 115 -0.95 10.09 11.54
N THR A 116 -2.27 10.11 11.64
CA THR A 116 -2.96 9.82 12.90
C THR A 116 -3.83 8.57 12.78
N LEU A 117 -3.51 7.54 13.58
CA LEU A 117 -4.41 6.43 13.80
C LEU A 117 -5.51 6.87 14.78
N LEU A 118 -6.75 6.78 14.33
CA LEU A 118 -7.92 7.15 15.11
C LEU A 118 -8.53 5.92 15.78
N TYR A 119 -8.89 6.04 17.05
CA TYR A 119 -9.55 5.02 17.85
C TYR A 119 -10.86 5.57 18.42
N ARG A 120 -11.86 4.73 18.56
CA ARG A 120 -13.14 5.11 19.18
C ARG A 120 -12.94 5.58 20.61
N ASP A 121 -12.05 4.88 21.32
CA ASP A 121 -11.71 5.21 22.70
C ASP A 121 -10.32 4.69 23.08
N LYS A 122 -9.91 4.99 24.31
CA LYS A 122 -8.63 4.53 24.86
C LYS A 122 -8.56 3.01 25.01
N HIS A 123 -9.67 2.32 25.22
CA HIS A 123 -9.69 0.87 25.35
C HIS A 123 -9.33 0.20 24.02
N GLU A 124 -9.88 0.70 22.91
CA GLU A 124 -9.52 0.22 21.56
C GLU A 124 -8.03 0.46 21.27
N PHE A 125 -7.50 1.65 21.60
CA PHE A 125 -6.05 1.94 21.49
C PHE A 125 -5.20 0.95 22.31
N LEU A 126 -5.59 0.63 23.54
CA LEU A 126 -4.87 -0.32 24.38
C LEU A 126 -4.95 -1.76 23.85
N SER A 127 -5.99 -2.09 23.10
CA SER A 127 -6.09 -3.42 22.43
C SER A 127 -5.03 -3.63 21.36
N ASP A 128 -4.48 -2.54 20.81
CA ASP A 128 -3.39 -2.52 19.81
C ASP A 128 -2.02 -2.20 20.45
N SER A 129 -1.91 -2.29 21.78
CA SER A 129 -0.67 -1.95 22.50
C SER A 129 0.53 -2.77 22.06
N TYR A 130 0.34 -4.04 21.67
CA TYR A 130 1.42 -4.88 21.18
C TYR A 130 1.99 -4.33 19.87
N GLU A 131 1.14 -4.00 18.93
CA GLU A 131 1.49 -3.43 17.62
C GLU A 131 2.13 -2.04 17.77
N ASN A 132 1.57 -1.21 18.64
CA ASN A 132 2.10 0.12 18.92
C ASN A 132 3.46 0.08 19.63
N ASN A 133 3.67 -0.86 20.55
CA ASN A 133 4.98 -1.08 21.17
C ASN A 133 6.01 -1.60 20.17
N LEU A 134 5.60 -2.40 19.19
CA LEU A 134 6.49 -2.82 18.11
C LEU A 134 6.91 -1.60 17.27
N ARG A 135 5.97 -0.73 16.85
CA ARG A 135 6.32 0.49 16.12
C ARG A 135 7.34 1.32 16.88
N LYS A 136 7.14 1.55 18.18
CA LYS A 136 8.13 2.25 19.03
C LYS A 136 9.49 1.56 19.05
N LYS A 137 9.50 0.23 19.21
CA LYS A 137 10.75 -0.56 19.17
C LYS A 137 11.54 -0.38 17.88
N TYR A 138 10.85 -0.18 16.76
CA TYR A 138 11.44 0.06 15.44
C TYR A 138 11.66 1.54 15.12
N GLY A 139 11.59 2.42 16.11
CA GLY A 139 11.91 3.84 16.00
C GLY A 139 10.75 4.73 15.53
N PHE A 140 9.53 4.21 15.50
CA PHE A 140 8.35 4.98 15.16
C PHE A 140 7.58 5.40 16.41
N ASP A 141 8.02 6.49 17.03
CA ASP A 141 7.32 7.09 18.15
C ASP A 141 6.06 7.83 17.70
N PHE A 142 5.09 7.89 18.60
CA PHE A 142 3.84 8.62 18.39
C PHE A 142 3.45 9.39 19.65
N THR A 143 2.66 10.43 19.44
CA THR A 143 2.00 11.21 20.50
C THR A 143 0.58 10.70 20.66
N GLU A 144 0.18 10.39 21.88
CA GLU A 144 -1.22 10.08 22.21
C GLU A 144 -2.03 11.37 22.19
N LEU A 145 -3.14 11.38 21.46
CA LEU A 145 -4.05 12.51 21.38
C LEU A 145 -5.40 12.13 22.00
N ARG A 146 -5.93 13.01 22.83
CA ARG A 146 -7.29 12.94 23.36
C ARG A 146 -8.25 13.68 22.44
N GLN A 147 -9.55 13.51 22.68
CA GLN A 147 -10.60 14.09 21.84
C GLN A 147 -10.42 15.59 21.57
N ASN A 148 -10.11 16.39 22.60
CA ASN A 148 -9.90 17.82 22.41
C ASN A 148 -8.74 18.12 21.46
N GLU A 149 -7.63 17.40 21.62
CA GLU A 149 -6.45 17.55 20.76
C GLU A 149 -6.72 17.05 19.34
N LEU A 150 -7.54 16.03 19.15
CA LEU A 150 -8.00 15.56 17.84
C LEU A 150 -8.85 16.64 17.15
N ILE A 151 -9.80 17.26 17.87
CA ILE A 151 -10.65 18.35 17.36
C ILE A 151 -9.81 19.57 16.99
N GLU A 152 -8.76 19.90 17.77
CA GLU A 152 -7.83 20.97 17.43
C GLU A 152 -7.05 20.69 16.13
N ARG A 153 -6.68 19.42 15.86
CA ARG A 153 -6.01 19.00 14.61
C ARG A 153 -6.95 19.05 13.43
N ASP A 154 -8.18 18.59 13.63
CA ASP A 154 -9.21 18.53 12.61
C ASP A 154 -10.60 18.77 13.23
N PRO A 155 -11.12 20.02 13.15
CA PRO A 155 -12.41 20.38 13.73
C PRO A 155 -13.61 19.61 13.14
N PHE A 156 -13.43 18.97 11.99
CA PHE A 156 -14.50 18.21 11.32
C PHE A 156 -14.44 16.71 11.63
N LEU A 157 -13.47 16.32 12.48
CA LEU A 157 -13.41 14.95 12.95
C LEU A 157 -14.65 14.65 13.80
N GLY A 158 -15.44 13.66 13.39
CA GLY A 158 -16.65 13.30 14.09
C GLY A 158 -16.40 12.85 15.52
N SER A 159 -17.40 12.99 16.39
CA SER A 159 -17.35 12.61 17.81
C SER A 159 -17.16 11.09 18.07
N HIS A 160 -17.15 10.28 17.02
CA HIS A 160 -16.93 8.85 17.12
C HIS A 160 -15.51 8.44 17.52
N TYR A 161 -14.55 9.34 17.34
CA TYR A 161 -13.15 9.09 17.69
C TYR A 161 -12.75 9.99 18.85
N THR A 162 -12.38 9.36 19.97
CA THR A 162 -12.02 10.09 21.20
C THR A 162 -10.57 9.89 21.60
N PHE A 163 -9.82 9.10 20.82
CA PHE A 163 -8.42 8.83 21.06
C PHE A 163 -7.66 8.67 19.74
N GLY A 164 -6.38 9.08 19.71
CA GLY A 164 -5.52 8.97 18.54
C GLY A 164 -4.07 8.68 18.88
N ALA A 165 -3.35 8.13 17.91
CA ALA A 165 -1.89 8.01 17.93
C ALA A 165 -1.32 8.74 16.70
N GLU A 166 -0.69 9.88 16.94
CA GLU A 166 -0.11 10.74 15.90
C GLU A 166 1.36 10.40 15.68
N PHE A 167 1.68 9.90 14.50
CA PHE A 167 3.04 9.60 14.05
C PHE A 167 3.60 10.79 13.28
N LYS A 168 4.82 11.21 13.63
CA LYS A 168 5.55 12.28 12.94
C LYS A 168 6.35 11.74 11.75
N ASN A 169 6.85 12.66 10.94
CA ASN A 169 7.74 12.34 9.80
C ASN A 169 7.10 11.38 8.79
N HIS A 170 5.85 11.63 8.46
CA HIS A 170 5.12 10.95 7.40
C HIS A 170 4.88 11.88 6.22
N GLY A 171 4.37 11.33 5.15
CA GLY A 171 3.98 12.09 3.97
C GLY A 171 2.83 11.43 3.24
N TRP A 172 2.26 12.16 2.31
CA TRP A 172 1.23 11.62 1.43
C TRP A 172 1.27 12.28 0.06
N LEU A 173 0.67 11.60 -0.90
CA LEU A 173 0.47 12.10 -2.25
C LEU A 173 -0.93 12.72 -2.34
N THR A 174 -1.01 13.99 -2.62
CA THR A 174 -2.30 14.70 -2.82
C THR A 174 -3.06 14.18 -4.04
N SER A 175 -2.36 13.58 -5.00
CA SER A 175 -2.93 12.89 -6.15
C SER A 175 -1.94 11.84 -6.66
N PRO A 176 -2.09 10.56 -6.26
CA PRO A 176 -1.23 9.48 -6.75
C PRO A 176 -1.21 9.35 -8.27
N SER A 177 -2.37 9.51 -8.92
CA SER A 177 -2.50 9.48 -10.37
C SER A 177 -1.64 10.54 -11.07
N LEU A 178 -1.80 11.81 -10.64
CA LEU A 178 -1.05 12.91 -11.25
C LEU A 178 0.45 12.83 -10.91
N TYR A 179 0.79 12.34 -9.72
CA TYR A 179 2.19 12.09 -9.35
C TYR A 179 2.85 11.10 -10.31
N ILE A 180 2.22 9.95 -10.57
CA ILE A 180 2.71 8.94 -11.52
C ILE A 180 2.80 9.51 -12.93
N LYS A 181 1.79 10.26 -13.36
CA LYS A 181 1.78 10.91 -14.69
C LYS A 181 2.96 11.86 -14.89
N GLU A 182 3.27 12.68 -13.89
CA GLU A 182 4.39 13.61 -13.98
C GLU A 182 5.76 12.91 -13.93
N LEU A 183 5.89 11.83 -13.16
CA LEU A 183 7.10 10.99 -13.18
C LEU A 183 7.28 10.34 -14.56
N ALA A 184 6.20 9.85 -15.17
CA ALA A 184 6.24 9.27 -16.52
C ALA A 184 6.61 10.30 -17.58
N ASN A 185 6.12 11.54 -17.46
CA ASN A 185 6.52 12.65 -18.34
C ASN A 185 8.00 12.97 -18.18
N HIS A 186 8.49 13.03 -16.94
CA HIS A 186 9.92 13.22 -16.67
C HIS A 186 10.76 12.10 -17.28
N PHE A 187 10.34 10.84 -17.11
CA PHE A 187 11.00 9.67 -17.70
C PHE A 187 11.11 9.79 -19.24
N LYS A 188 10.01 10.13 -19.92
CA LYS A 188 10.00 10.35 -21.38
C LYS A 188 10.96 11.47 -21.81
N ASN A 189 10.93 12.60 -21.09
CA ASN A 189 11.77 13.76 -21.39
C ASN A 189 13.27 13.47 -21.23
N ASN A 190 13.61 12.44 -20.44
CA ASN A 190 14.98 11.95 -20.27
C ASN A 190 15.32 10.76 -21.18
N GLY A 191 14.56 10.56 -22.27
CA GLY A 191 14.84 9.53 -23.28
C GLY A 191 14.27 8.15 -22.98
N GLY A 192 13.47 8.01 -21.92
CA GLY A 192 12.75 6.77 -21.64
C GLY A 192 11.61 6.53 -22.61
N LYS A 193 11.38 5.29 -23.00
CA LYS A 193 10.29 4.89 -23.90
C LYS A 193 9.15 4.25 -23.09
N ILE A 194 7.91 4.67 -23.36
CA ILE A 194 6.71 4.04 -22.78
C ILE A 194 5.91 3.43 -23.92
N ILE A 195 5.60 2.14 -23.79
CA ILE A 195 4.80 1.37 -24.74
C ILE A 195 3.52 0.93 -24.03
N LYS A 196 2.36 1.34 -24.55
CA LYS A 196 1.06 0.91 -24.06
C LYS A 196 0.70 -0.42 -24.71
N LYS A 197 1.07 -1.53 -24.04
CA LYS A 197 0.75 -2.90 -24.46
C LYS A 197 0.61 -3.82 -23.26
N GLN A 198 -0.27 -4.80 -23.36
CA GLN A 198 -0.41 -5.82 -22.36
C GLN A 198 0.61 -6.93 -22.58
N VAL A 199 1.41 -7.21 -21.54
CA VAL A 199 2.37 -8.33 -21.57
C VAL A 199 1.62 -9.63 -21.28
N LYS A 200 1.79 -10.59 -22.18
CA LYS A 200 1.23 -11.95 -22.09
C LYS A 200 2.17 -12.87 -21.33
N GLU A 201 3.44 -12.87 -21.70
CA GLU A 201 4.46 -13.73 -21.09
C GLU A 201 5.86 -13.14 -21.17
N ILE A 202 6.75 -13.65 -20.32
CA ILE A 202 8.17 -13.31 -20.31
C ILE A 202 8.97 -14.61 -20.47
N ASN A 203 9.91 -14.62 -21.40
CA ASN A 203 10.77 -15.76 -21.67
C ASN A 203 12.23 -15.30 -21.82
N ARG A 204 13.06 -15.60 -20.79
CA ARG A 204 14.44 -15.14 -20.69
C ARG A 204 14.56 -13.61 -20.88
N ASN A 205 15.10 -13.16 -22.00
CA ASN A 205 15.29 -11.76 -22.36
C ASN A 205 14.19 -11.19 -23.28
N LYS A 206 13.08 -11.90 -23.46
CA LYS A 206 11.97 -11.54 -24.33
C LYS A 206 10.70 -11.27 -23.53
N VAL A 207 10.06 -10.16 -23.84
CA VAL A 207 8.71 -9.80 -23.38
C VAL A 207 7.78 -9.99 -24.58
N ILE A 208 6.73 -10.80 -24.43
CA ILE A 208 5.77 -11.09 -25.49
C ILE A 208 4.45 -10.43 -25.10
N THR A 209 3.90 -9.63 -26.00
CA THR A 209 2.62 -8.94 -25.79
C THR A 209 1.43 -9.82 -26.22
N GLU A 210 0.21 -9.42 -25.85
CA GLU A 210 -1.01 -10.11 -26.30
C GLU A 210 -1.16 -10.09 -27.84
N GLU A 211 -0.59 -9.08 -28.51
CA GLU A 211 -0.55 -8.99 -29.97
C GLU A 211 0.58 -9.83 -30.61
N ASN A 212 1.26 -10.65 -29.80
CA ASN A 212 2.42 -11.46 -30.18
C ASN A 212 3.63 -10.67 -30.68
N GLU A 213 3.74 -9.38 -30.33
CA GLU A 213 4.95 -8.61 -30.55
C GLU A 213 6.02 -9.03 -29.54
N ILE A 214 7.26 -9.15 -30.00
CA ILE A 214 8.41 -9.53 -29.18
C ILE A 214 9.27 -8.30 -28.92
N LEU A 215 9.49 -8.00 -27.66
CA LEU A 215 10.42 -6.97 -27.21
C LEU A 215 11.61 -7.64 -26.54
N GLU A 216 12.82 -7.36 -26.98
CA GLU A 216 14.04 -7.92 -26.40
C GLU A 216 14.73 -6.90 -25.49
N ALA A 217 15.29 -7.38 -24.37
CA ALA A 217 16.04 -6.56 -23.43
C ALA A 217 17.11 -7.38 -22.71
N ASP A 218 18.24 -6.76 -22.38
CA ASP A 218 19.30 -7.41 -21.61
C ASP A 218 18.85 -7.76 -20.18
N LYS A 219 17.97 -6.92 -19.62
CA LYS A 219 17.41 -7.09 -18.28
C LYS A 219 15.94 -6.72 -18.27
N ILE A 220 15.13 -7.52 -17.59
CA ILE A 220 13.70 -7.30 -17.42
C ILE A 220 13.40 -7.18 -15.92
N VAL A 221 12.68 -6.12 -15.55
CA VAL A 221 12.20 -5.88 -14.19
C VAL A 221 10.67 -5.99 -14.20
N ILE A 222 10.11 -6.90 -13.42
CA ILE A 222 8.66 -7.11 -13.33
C ILE A 222 8.13 -6.27 -12.19
N CYS A 223 7.39 -5.20 -12.51
CA CYS A 223 6.73 -4.29 -11.58
C CYS A 223 5.22 -4.23 -11.82
N ALA A 224 4.61 -5.37 -12.21
CA ALA A 224 3.20 -5.43 -12.61
C ALA A 224 2.22 -5.56 -11.43
N GLY A 225 2.65 -5.28 -10.19
CA GLY A 225 1.79 -5.31 -8.99
C GLY A 225 1.03 -6.64 -8.88
N ALA A 226 -0.29 -6.59 -8.75
CA ALA A 226 -1.16 -7.76 -8.64
C ALA A 226 -1.05 -8.75 -9.82
N TRP A 227 -0.65 -8.29 -11.01
CA TRP A 227 -0.48 -9.13 -12.20
C TRP A 227 0.90 -9.80 -12.30
N SER A 228 1.85 -9.43 -11.42
CA SER A 228 3.19 -10.03 -11.42
C SER A 228 3.15 -11.56 -11.26
N GLY A 229 2.23 -12.08 -10.44
CA GLY A 229 2.06 -13.51 -10.24
C GLY A 229 1.72 -14.27 -11.53
N GLN A 230 0.93 -13.69 -12.42
CA GLN A 230 0.60 -14.29 -13.71
C GLN A 230 1.83 -14.34 -14.63
N LEU A 231 2.60 -13.24 -14.70
CA LEU A 231 3.82 -13.18 -15.51
C LEU A 231 4.89 -14.16 -14.99
N LEU A 232 5.04 -14.27 -13.66
CA LEU A 232 5.98 -15.22 -13.05
C LEU A 232 5.64 -16.68 -13.36
N LYS A 233 4.35 -17.02 -13.51
CA LYS A 233 3.94 -18.37 -13.93
C LYS A 233 4.49 -18.75 -15.31
N SER A 234 4.56 -17.82 -16.25
CA SER A 234 5.14 -18.08 -17.58
C SER A 234 6.62 -18.46 -17.49
N MET A 235 7.31 -17.96 -16.46
CA MET A 235 8.71 -18.29 -16.15
C MET A 235 8.88 -19.53 -15.25
N LYS A 236 7.78 -20.25 -14.94
CA LYS A 236 7.73 -21.38 -13.99
C LYS A 236 8.16 -21.00 -12.56
N LEU A 237 8.06 -19.71 -12.19
CA LEU A 237 8.32 -19.22 -10.85
C LEU A 237 7.03 -19.22 -10.04
N LYS A 238 7.12 -19.67 -8.79
CA LYS A 238 5.99 -19.65 -7.85
C LYS A 238 6.06 -18.39 -6.98
N THR A 239 4.93 -17.78 -6.75
CA THR A 239 4.76 -16.69 -5.80
C THR A 239 3.48 -16.89 -5.00
N ASN A 240 3.48 -16.45 -3.74
CA ASN A 240 2.29 -16.45 -2.88
C ASN A 240 1.56 -15.10 -2.93
N LEU A 241 1.71 -14.37 -4.02
CA LEU A 241 1.07 -13.08 -4.23
C LEU A 241 -0.40 -13.31 -4.56
N GLU A 242 -1.30 -12.75 -3.74
CA GLU A 242 -2.74 -12.70 -3.98
C GLU A 242 -3.18 -11.26 -4.21
N THR A 243 -4.31 -11.11 -4.89
CA THR A 243 -4.87 -9.79 -5.20
C THR A 243 -5.91 -9.40 -4.18
N GLU A 244 -5.77 -8.20 -3.62
CA GLU A 244 -6.83 -7.57 -2.84
C GLU A 244 -7.50 -6.47 -3.68
N MET A 245 -8.84 -6.47 -3.70
CA MET A 245 -9.59 -5.42 -4.36
C MET A 245 -9.89 -4.31 -3.36
N GLY A 246 -9.32 -3.12 -3.60
CA GLY A 246 -9.63 -1.92 -2.84
C GLY A 246 -10.84 -1.18 -3.45
N TYR A 247 -11.66 -0.62 -2.59
CA TYR A 247 -12.74 0.28 -2.97
C TYR A 247 -12.43 1.69 -2.48
N HIS A 248 -12.74 2.70 -3.28
CA HIS A 248 -12.61 4.09 -2.88
C HIS A 248 -13.90 4.85 -3.24
N LEU A 249 -14.19 5.87 -2.45
CA LEU A 249 -15.29 6.79 -2.70
C LEU A 249 -14.72 8.15 -3.07
N VAL A 250 -15.16 8.69 -4.20
CA VAL A 250 -14.78 10.03 -4.63
C VAL A 250 -15.92 10.99 -4.29
N LEU A 251 -15.66 11.89 -3.34
CA LEU A 251 -16.58 12.98 -3.01
C LEU A 251 -16.25 14.19 -3.89
N LYS A 252 -17.25 14.75 -4.56
CA LYS A 252 -17.14 15.98 -5.35
C LYS A 252 -17.75 17.15 -4.59
N ASP A 253 -17.28 18.35 -4.89
CA ASP A 253 -17.81 19.60 -4.36
C ASP A 253 -17.89 19.62 -2.83
N VAL A 254 -16.84 19.08 -2.19
CA VAL A 254 -16.73 19.04 -0.73
C VAL A 254 -16.39 20.41 -0.16
N ASN A 255 -17.08 20.80 0.91
CA ASN A 255 -16.83 22.07 1.59
C ASN A 255 -15.59 22.04 2.51
N TYR A 256 -15.01 20.86 2.72
CA TYR A 256 -13.89 20.66 3.60
C TYR A 256 -12.99 19.51 3.14
N MET A 257 -11.69 19.67 3.33
CA MET A 257 -10.68 18.64 3.08
C MET A 257 -9.89 18.42 4.37
N PRO A 258 -9.71 17.17 4.84
CA PRO A 258 -8.81 16.87 5.95
C PRO A 258 -7.41 17.43 5.69
N GLN A 259 -6.75 17.94 6.73
CA GLN A 259 -5.43 18.54 6.60
C GLN A 259 -4.32 17.49 6.58
N ASN A 260 -4.55 16.36 7.26
CA ASN A 260 -3.65 15.21 7.34
C ASN A 260 -4.43 13.92 7.06
N PRO A 261 -3.77 12.89 6.55
CA PRO A 261 -4.36 11.58 6.36
C PRO A 261 -4.58 10.84 7.67
#